data_36bf5be94d493d37e3625ee0bc8d7592
#
_entry.id   36bf5be94d493d37e3625ee0bc8d7592
#
_cell.length_a   1.000
_cell.length_b   1.000
_cell.length_c   1.000
_cell.angle_alpha   90.00
_cell.angle_beta   90.00
_cell.angle_gamma   90.00
#
_symmetry.space_group_name_H-M   'P 1'
#
loop_
_entity.id
_entity.type
_entity.pdbx_description
1 polymer ?
#
loop_
_entity_poly.entity_id
_entity_poly.type
_entity_poly.pdbx_seq_one_letter_code
_entity_poly.pdbx_strand_id
1 'polypeptide(L)'
;MTRLELLAPALNADIGIAAIRCGADAVYIGGPQFGARVAAGNSIEDIGRLCSFARPFGVRIFVTVNTLARDENEKREIVQMMLGMKGKGIHAFIIQDTSLLPLLAEYSPWEEEFHASTQCAIRTPLRARELASLGFSRLILERELSLEQIKEIRAAVPDEVELECFVHGALCVCYSGDCYLSEHLTGRSANRGECAQPCRNLYDLVDKRGNTLIAGKPLLSLRDLKLIGRMPELAEAGITSFKIEGRLKNESYVKNVVRAYSDALDRFIENNPDRYCRASLGHIRGGFTPNLDKTFNRGYTSLFIDGKRGKWNSGSYAKGMGESIGTVREAFGRGRNFSIAISGHKGKYPAISNGDGLCFVRQNGEVAGFRADRVEGGKVFCKEVEGLREGMEIWRNVDVRFEKELENNLPDRFIDATLDICFTAGTAAVSLTLEDGRHLDETFDFRDAAPADNQERIRAMIASQLGKTSGIFRFTVRNISSDGPLPLISAATLNSIRRHMGEMAAACPPQIGRTPACPASGSAPSHPRREGELMRTKYCILAENDCCLRTEKGRSFAKNGLFLRNNGKLIPLKFDCKNCEMVLLERP
;
A
#
# COMPACT_ATOMS: atom_id res chain seq x y z
N MET A 1 10.55 -1.18 -22.60
CA MET A 1 10.71 -1.36 -21.13
C MET A 1 9.35 -1.37 -20.47
N THR A 2 9.10 -2.35 -19.59
CA THR A 2 7.87 -2.42 -18.79
C THR A 2 7.96 -1.47 -17.61
N ARG A 3 6.95 -0.59 -17.44
CA ARG A 3 6.85 0.31 -16.29
C ARG A 3 6.30 -0.45 -15.08
N LEU A 4 7.00 -0.36 -13.96
CA LEU A 4 6.58 -0.95 -12.69
C LEU A 4 6.15 0.16 -11.71
N GLU A 5 4.99 -0.03 -11.12
CA GLU A 5 4.33 0.95 -10.24
C GLU A 5 4.23 0.45 -8.82
N LEU A 6 4.68 1.23 -7.85
CA LEU A 6 4.39 1.04 -6.43
C LEU A 6 3.18 1.89 -6.04
N LEU A 7 2.06 1.24 -5.74
CA LEU A 7 0.79 1.89 -5.42
C LEU A 7 0.57 1.96 -3.90
N ALA A 8 0.63 3.17 -3.36
CA ALA A 8 0.51 3.45 -1.94
C ALA A 8 -0.92 3.83 -1.52
N PRO A 9 -1.34 3.45 -0.30
CA PRO A 9 -2.61 3.90 0.28
C PRO A 9 -2.49 5.31 0.86
N ALA A 10 -3.57 6.08 0.80
CA ALA A 10 -3.68 7.34 1.52
C ALA A 10 -5.02 7.44 2.26
N LEU A 11 -4.96 7.80 3.55
CA LEU A 11 -6.14 8.17 4.34
C LEU A 11 -6.61 9.57 3.95
N ASN A 12 -5.64 10.47 3.73
CA ASN A 12 -5.84 11.86 3.32
C ASN A 12 -4.70 12.33 2.41
N ALA A 13 -4.80 13.56 1.90
CA ALA A 13 -3.81 14.12 0.99
C ALA A 13 -2.41 14.23 1.58
N ASP A 14 -2.26 14.53 2.88
CA ASP A 14 -0.94 14.65 3.53
C ASP A 14 -0.20 13.31 3.57
N ILE A 15 -0.91 12.25 3.91
CA ILE A 15 -0.35 10.88 3.85
C ILE A 15 -0.01 10.48 2.42
N GLY A 16 -0.82 10.91 1.42
CA GLY A 16 -0.52 10.71 0.01
C GLY A 16 0.78 11.40 -0.41
N ILE A 17 0.97 12.66 0.00
CA ILE A 17 2.20 13.43 -0.25
C ILE A 17 3.41 12.76 0.43
N ALA A 18 3.26 12.30 1.68
CA ALA A 18 4.32 11.58 2.37
C ALA A 18 4.69 10.26 1.66
N ALA A 19 3.69 9.53 1.12
CA ALA A 19 3.91 8.33 0.32
C ALA A 19 4.70 8.64 -0.96
N ILE A 20 4.37 9.72 -1.68
CA ILE A 20 5.10 10.16 -2.88
C ILE A 20 6.56 10.48 -2.55
N ARG A 21 6.82 11.20 -1.46
CA ARG A 21 8.18 11.49 -0.98
C ARG A 21 8.95 10.22 -0.61
N CYS A 22 8.26 9.17 -0.14
CA CYS A 22 8.85 7.86 0.17
C CYS A 22 8.97 6.91 -1.04
N GLY A 23 8.60 7.34 -2.25
CA GLY A 23 8.83 6.60 -3.50
C GLY A 23 7.62 5.88 -4.09
N ALA A 24 6.40 6.27 -3.73
CA ALA A 24 5.22 5.79 -4.43
C ALA A 24 5.17 6.31 -5.87
N ASP A 25 4.83 5.45 -6.82
CA ASP A 25 4.58 5.80 -8.23
C ASP A 25 3.11 6.12 -8.47
N ALA A 26 2.25 5.64 -7.60
CA ALA A 26 0.83 5.98 -7.59
C ALA A 26 0.29 6.00 -6.16
N VAL A 27 -0.81 6.73 -5.96
CA VAL A 27 -1.52 6.80 -4.68
C VAL A 27 -2.99 6.53 -4.90
N TYR A 28 -3.60 5.65 -4.09
CA TYR A 28 -5.05 5.49 -4.07
C TYR A 28 -5.65 6.07 -2.79
N ILE A 29 -6.69 6.88 -2.97
CA ILE A 29 -7.35 7.66 -1.92
C ILE A 29 -8.87 7.47 -1.99
N GLY A 30 -9.58 7.62 -0.87
CA GLY A 30 -11.04 7.62 -0.87
C GLY A 30 -11.61 8.88 -1.51
N GLY A 31 -12.65 8.75 -2.32
CA GLY A 31 -13.46 9.88 -2.74
C GLY A 31 -14.24 10.49 -1.57
N PRO A 32 -15.04 11.56 -1.81
CA PRO A 32 -15.87 12.16 -0.77
C PRO A 32 -16.84 11.16 -0.14
N GLN A 33 -17.36 10.23 -0.92
CA GLN A 33 -18.29 9.16 -0.53
C GLN A 33 -18.03 7.88 -1.34
N PHE A 34 -18.78 6.83 -1.05
CA PHE A 34 -18.81 5.56 -1.82
C PHE A 34 -17.49 4.79 -1.94
N GLY A 35 -16.56 5.00 -1.02
CA GLY A 35 -15.35 4.20 -0.89
C GLY A 35 -15.54 3.02 0.08
N ALA A 36 -14.88 1.88 -0.17
CA ALA A 36 -14.91 0.69 0.71
C ALA A 36 -14.30 0.92 2.11
N ARG A 37 -14.09 2.16 2.51
CA ARG A 37 -13.69 2.61 3.85
C ARG A 37 -14.33 3.97 4.09
N VAL A 38 -15.54 3.99 4.64
CA VAL A 38 -16.33 5.23 4.89
C VAL A 38 -15.55 6.28 5.70
N ALA A 39 -14.72 5.83 6.65
CA ALA A 39 -13.90 6.73 7.47
C ALA A 39 -12.71 7.39 6.75
N ALA A 40 -12.49 7.13 5.45
CA ALA A 40 -11.40 7.67 4.65
C ALA A 40 -11.92 8.54 3.48
N GLY A 41 -13.03 9.26 3.67
CA GLY A 41 -13.54 10.22 2.69
C GLY A 41 -12.72 11.51 2.65
N ASN A 42 -12.46 12.02 1.44
CA ASN A 42 -11.69 13.25 1.22
C ASN A 42 -12.47 14.24 0.34
N SER A 43 -12.29 15.54 0.57
CA SER A 43 -12.87 16.57 -0.29
C SER A 43 -12.23 16.57 -1.69
N ILE A 44 -12.94 17.12 -2.67
CA ILE A 44 -12.40 17.29 -4.03
C ILE A 44 -11.16 18.20 -4.00
N GLU A 45 -11.16 19.21 -3.15
CA GLU A 45 -10.06 20.16 -2.94
C GLU A 45 -8.80 19.47 -2.41
N ASP A 46 -8.94 18.58 -1.41
CA ASP A 46 -7.82 17.79 -0.87
C ASP A 46 -7.24 16.86 -1.93
N ILE A 47 -8.10 16.19 -2.71
CA ILE A 47 -7.68 15.35 -3.82
C ILE A 47 -6.95 16.19 -4.87
N GLY A 48 -7.46 17.41 -5.20
CA GLY A 48 -6.80 18.35 -6.11
C GLY A 48 -5.42 18.80 -5.64
N ARG A 49 -5.24 19.03 -4.33
CA ARG A 49 -3.95 19.35 -3.71
C ARG A 49 -2.95 18.18 -3.87
N LEU A 50 -3.41 16.96 -3.66
CA LEU A 50 -2.59 15.77 -3.88
C LEU A 50 -2.20 15.61 -5.35
N CYS A 51 -3.14 15.80 -6.28
CA CYS A 51 -2.87 15.76 -7.73
C CYS A 51 -1.84 16.80 -8.15
N SER A 52 -1.94 18.02 -7.62
CA SER A 52 -0.99 19.11 -7.91
C SER A 52 0.42 18.77 -7.46
N PHE A 53 0.57 18.16 -6.27
CA PHE A 53 1.87 17.71 -5.77
C PHE A 53 2.43 16.54 -6.58
N ALA A 54 1.59 15.61 -7.01
CA ALA A 54 1.95 14.42 -7.75
C ALA A 54 2.42 14.70 -9.19
N ARG A 55 1.80 15.71 -9.81
CA ARG A 55 1.92 16.03 -11.24
C ARG A 55 3.36 16.17 -11.77
N PRO A 56 4.29 16.92 -11.13
CA PRO A 56 5.65 17.07 -11.66
C PRO A 56 6.43 15.76 -11.70
N PHE A 57 6.14 14.84 -10.77
CA PHE A 57 6.78 13.52 -10.72
C PHE A 57 6.15 12.49 -11.67
N GLY A 58 5.01 12.81 -12.29
CA GLY A 58 4.23 11.83 -13.04
C GLY A 58 3.63 10.73 -12.17
N VAL A 59 3.39 11.00 -10.89
CA VAL A 59 2.74 10.07 -9.96
C VAL A 59 1.25 10.05 -10.21
N ARG A 60 0.67 8.87 -10.39
CA ARG A 60 -0.76 8.68 -10.70
C ARG A 60 -1.61 8.72 -9.43
N ILE A 61 -2.78 9.36 -9.49
CA ILE A 61 -3.75 9.42 -8.39
C ILE A 61 -5.01 8.68 -8.77
N PHE A 62 -5.42 7.70 -7.95
CA PHE A 62 -6.61 6.88 -8.16
C PHE A 62 -7.63 7.09 -7.05
N VAL A 63 -8.88 7.34 -7.42
CA VAL A 63 -9.97 7.54 -6.46
C VAL A 63 -10.80 6.26 -6.36
N THR A 64 -11.03 5.80 -5.13
CA THR A 64 -11.84 4.60 -4.90
C THR A 64 -13.32 4.94 -4.83
N VAL A 65 -14.09 4.29 -5.72
CA VAL A 65 -15.55 4.30 -5.80
C VAL A 65 -16.00 2.83 -5.81
N ASN A 66 -15.55 2.08 -4.79
CA ASN A 66 -15.60 0.62 -4.80
C ASN A 66 -16.55 0.05 -3.74
N THR A 67 -17.79 0.55 -3.78
CA THR A 67 -18.95 0.02 -3.06
C THR A 67 -20.06 -0.34 -4.04
N LEU A 68 -20.95 -1.24 -3.66
CA LEU A 68 -22.15 -1.55 -4.43
C LEU A 68 -23.23 -0.50 -4.17
N ALA A 69 -23.88 0.01 -5.21
CA ALA A 69 -25.03 0.89 -5.09
C ALA A 69 -26.27 0.11 -4.58
N ARG A 70 -27.16 0.76 -3.83
CA ARG A 70 -28.40 0.17 -3.32
C ARG A 70 -29.49 0.15 -4.36
N ASP A 71 -29.59 1.24 -5.10
CA ASP A 71 -30.66 1.53 -6.04
C ASP A 71 -30.18 2.48 -7.15
N GLU A 72 -31.06 2.78 -8.08
CA GLU A 72 -30.78 3.64 -9.22
C GLU A 72 -30.49 5.12 -8.81
N ASN A 73 -31.04 5.59 -7.68
CA ASN A 73 -30.75 6.96 -7.20
C ASN A 73 -29.32 7.05 -6.69
N GLU A 74 -28.88 6.07 -5.89
CA GLU A 74 -27.51 6.03 -5.41
C GLU A 74 -26.50 5.87 -6.55
N LYS A 75 -26.83 5.11 -7.62
CA LYS A 75 -25.98 5.04 -8.82
C LYS A 75 -25.81 6.43 -9.47
N ARG A 76 -26.89 7.20 -9.58
CA ARG A 76 -26.82 8.56 -10.12
C ARG A 76 -25.99 9.48 -9.23
N GLU A 77 -26.12 9.40 -7.90
CA GLU A 77 -25.29 10.17 -6.96
C GLU A 77 -23.80 9.82 -7.12
N ILE A 78 -23.47 8.54 -7.27
CA ILE A 78 -22.09 8.08 -7.54
C ILE A 78 -21.56 8.69 -8.83
N VAL A 79 -22.33 8.62 -9.91
CA VAL A 79 -21.93 9.19 -11.21
C VAL A 79 -21.76 10.71 -11.12
N GLN A 80 -22.66 11.43 -10.45
CA GLN A 80 -22.53 12.88 -10.24
C GLN A 80 -21.29 13.26 -9.43
N MET A 81 -20.97 12.50 -8.39
CA MET A 81 -19.73 12.67 -7.63
C MET A 81 -18.49 12.46 -8.52
N MET A 82 -18.48 11.44 -9.38
CA MET A 82 -17.38 11.18 -10.32
C MET A 82 -17.25 12.32 -11.35
N LEU A 83 -18.35 12.82 -11.87
CA LEU A 83 -18.37 13.97 -12.78
C LEU A 83 -17.81 15.24 -12.12
N GLY A 84 -18.09 15.46 -10.84
CA GLY A 84 -17.52 16.57 -10.06
C GLY A 84 -15.99 16.51 -9.94
N MET A 85 -15.40 15.32 -10.09
CA MET A 85 -13.96 15.08 -10.05
C MET A 85 -13.31 15.01 -11.45
N LYS A 86 -14.09 14.90 -12.52
CA LYS A 86 -13.60 14.82 -13.92
C LYS A 86 -12.74 16.03 -14.25
N GLY A 87 -11.57 15.79 -14.85
CA GLY A 87 -10.62 16.84 -15.23
C GLY A 87 -9.88 17.52 -14.07
N LYS A 88 -9.99 17.01 -12.82
CA LYS A 88 -9.27 17.55 -11.65
C LYS A 88 -7.87 16.98 -11.45
N GLY A 89 -7.31 16.28 -12.44
CA GLY A 89 -5.99 15.68 -12.40
C GLY A 89 -5.95 14.26 -11.83
N ILE A 90 -7.12 13.67 -11.57
CA ILE A 90 -7.26 12.25 -11.23
C ILE A 90 -6.93 11.42 -12.47
N HIS A 91 -6.28 10.27 -12.28
CA HIS A 91 -5.88 9.39 -13.38
C HIS A 91 -6.85 8.24 -13.58
N ALA A 92 -7.43 7.69 -12.50
CA ALA A 92 -8.40 6.61 -12.61
C ALA A 92 -9.39 6.57 -11.43
N PHE A 93 -10.52 5.91 -11.69
CA PHE A 93 -11.47 5.49 -10.67
C PHE A 93 -11.41 3.97 -10.48
N ILE A 94 -11.28 3.53 -9.21
CA ILE A 94 -11.31 2.11 -8.85
C ILE A 94 -12.76 1.75 -8.51
N ILE A 95 -13.41 0.95 -9.37
CA ILE A 95 -14.85 0.66 -9.34
C ILE A 95 -15.09 -0.81 -8.97
N GLN A 96 -16.10 -1.08 -8.13
CA GLN A 96 -16.64 -2.42 -7.87
C GLN A 96 -17.92 -2.68 -8.65
N ASP A 97 -18.83 -1.72 -8.64
CA ASP A 97 -20.17 -1.87 -9.24
C ASP A 97 -20.15 -1.62 -10.74
N THR A 98 -20.08 -2.69 -11.51
CA THR A 98 -20.06 -2.62 -12.97
C THR A 98 -21.36 -2.11 -13.57
N SER A 99 -22.47 -2.07 -12.80
CA SER A 99 -23.73 -1.50 -13.27
C SER A 99 -23.70 0.02 -13.40
N LEU A 100 -22.61 0.68 -12.94
CA LEU A 100 -22.36 2.10 -13.19
C LEU A 100 -21.86 2.37 -14.62
N LEU A 101 -21.24 1.38 -15.30
CA LEU A 101 -20.61 1.60 -16.60
C LEU A 101 -21.55 2.13 -17.68
N PRO A 102 -22.79 1.61 -17.84
CA PRO A 102 -23.74 2.16 -18.81
C PRO A 102 -24.05 3.65 -18.57
N LEU A 103 -24.22 4.04 -17.29
CA LEU A 103 -24.45 5.43 -16.93
C LEU A 103 -23.22 6.30 -17.18
N LEU A 104 -22.02 5.80 -16.91
CA LEU A 104 -20.77 6.51 -17.18
C LEU A 104 -20.52 6.68 -18.68
N ALA A 105 -20.96 5.72 -19.50
CA ALA A 105 -20.85 5.79 -20.96
C ALA A 105 -21.61 6.98 -21.56
N GLU A 106 -22.71 7.42 -20.95
CA GLU A 106 -23.50 8.59 -21.38
C GLU A 106 -22.69 9.91 -21.31
N TYR A 107 -21.63 9.95 -20.48
CA TYR A 107 -20.78 11.14 -20.28
C TYR A 107 -19.41 11.01 -20.93
N SER A 108 -19.24 10.06 -21.86
CA SER A 108 -17.99 9.91 -22.63
C SER A 108 -17.71 11.14 -23.52
N PRO A 109 -16.44 11.50 -23.83
CA PRO A 109 -15.24 10.75 -23.43
C PRO A 109 -14.78 11.06 -22.01
N TRP A 110 -14.12 10.06 -21.38
CA TRP A 110 -13.43 10.21 -20.10
C TRP A 110 -11.91 10.32 -20.36
N GLU A 111 -11.26 11.24 -19.66
CA GLU A 111 -9.80 11.31 -19.60
C GLU A 111 -9.25 10.37 -18.53
N GLU A 112 -10.07 10.06 -17.53
CA GLU A 112 -9.76 9.13 -16.45
C GLU A 112 -9.99 7.70 -16.88
N GLU A 113 -9.12 6.79 -16.40
CA GLU A 113 -9.24 5.36 -16.60
C GLU A 113 -10.22 4.73 -15.59
N PHE A 114 -10.72 3.54 -15.91
CA PHE A 114 -11.49 2.71 -14.98
C PHE A 114 -10.71 1.46 -14.61
N HIS A 115 -10.50 1.25 -13.31
CA HIS A 115 -9.82 0.09 -12.76
C HIS A 115 -10.83 -0.82 -12.06
N ALA A 116 -10.86 -2.11 -12.40
CA ALA A 116 -11.71 -3.08 -11.73
C ALA A 116 -11.16 -3.38 -10.33
N SER A 117 -11.94 -3.07 -9.30
CA SER A 117 -11.58 -3.34 -7.91
C SER A 117 -11.36 -4.83 -7.67
N THR A 118 -10.49 -5.18 -6.72
CA THR A 118 -10.37 -6.56 -6.22
C THR A 118 -11.72 -7.14 -5.77
N GLN A 119 -12.66 -6.29 -5.38
CA GLN A 119 -14.03 -6.68 -5.01
C GLN A 119 -14.89 -7.14 -6.20
N CYS A 120 -14.40 -7.02 -7.45
CA CYS A 120 -14.99 -7.63 -8.63
C CYS A 120 -14.70 -9.13 -8.76
N ALA A 121 -14.07 -9.75 -7.75
CA ALA A 121 -13.79 -11.18 -7.66
C ALA A 121 -12.93 -11.73 -8.82
N ILE A 122 -11.80 -11.09 -9.08
CA ILE A 122 -10.91 -11.40 -10.22
C ILE A 122 -9.96 -12.53 -9.85
N ARG A 123 -10.43 -13.78 -10.01
CA ARG A 123 -9.68 -15.00 -9.64
C ARG A 123 -9.57 -16.04 -10.75
N THR A 124 -10.18 -15.78 -11.92
CA THR A 124 -10.15 -16.69 -13.05
C THR A 124 -9.89 -15.96 -14.37
N PRO A 125 -9.26 -16.62 -15.37
CA PRO A 125 -9.08 -16.07 -16.71
C PRO A 125 -10.38 -15.60 -17.37
N LEU A 126 -11.48 -16.33 -17.15
CA LEU A 126 -12.80 -15.98 -17.69
C LEU A 126 -13.27 -14.62 -17.15
N ARG A 127 -13.22 -14.45 -15.81
CA ARG A 127 -13.64 -13.20 -15.17
C ARG A 127 -12.76 -12.03 -15.57
N ALA A 128 -11.45 -12.25 -15.71
CA ALA A 128 -10.52 -11.23 -16.17
C ALA A 128 -10.85 -10.75 -17.61
N ARG A 129 -11.11 -11.68 -18.55
CA ARG A 129 -11.53 -11.33 -19.92
C ARG A 129 -12.85 -10.56 -19.95
N GLU A 130 -13.83 -11.00 -19.15
CA GLU A 130 -15.12 -10.34 -19.04
C GLU A 130 -14.97 -8.88 -18.63
N LEU A 131 -14.19 -8.60 -17.58
CA LEU A 131 -13.96 -7.22 -17.11
C LEU A 131 -13.12 -6.41 -18.10
N ALA A 132 -12.10 -7.00 -18.71
CA ALA A 132 -11.34 -6.34 -19.76
C ALA A 132 -12.22 -5.91 -20.94
N SER A 133 -13.18 -6.76 -21.35
CA SER A 133 -14.12 -6.44 -22.44
C SER A 133 -15.09 -5.31 -22.10
N LEU A 134 -15.26 -4.98 -20.82
CA LEU A 134 -16.07 -3.84 -20.37
C LEU A 134 -15.30 -2.49 -20.37
N GLY A 135 -14.04 -2.47 -20.80
CA GLY A 135 -13.23 -1.27 -20.91
C GLY A 135 -12.42 -0.94 -19.66
N PHE A 136 -12.27 -1.87 -18.72
CA PHE A 136 -11.33 -1.67 -17.62
C PHE A 136 -9.88 -1.77 -18.13
N SER A 137 -9.10 -0.70 -17.90
CA SER A 137 -7.68 -0.64 -18.28
C SER A 137 -6.77 -1.37 -17.29
N ARG A 138 -7.27 -1.64 -16.06
CA ARG A 138 -6.53 -2.35 -15.02
C ARG A 138 -7.43 -3.29 -14.22
N LEU A 139 -6.89 -4.47 -13.90
CA LEU A 139 -7.54 -5.49 -13.11
C LEU A 139 -6.80 -5.71 -11.79
N ILE A 140 -7.47 -5.45 -10.65
CA ILE A 140 -6.90 -5.65 -9.31
C ILE A 140 -7.23 -7.06 -8.85
N LEU A 141 -6.24 -7.94 -8.91
CA LEU A 141 -6.41 -9.36 -8.65
C LEU A 141 -6.70 -9.66 -7.17
N GLU A 142 -7.34 -10.79 -6.91
CA GLU A 142 -7.51 -11.30 -5.55
C GLU A 142 -6.17 -11.76 -4.95
N ARG A 143 -6.10 -11.77 -3.60
CA ARG A 143 -4.88 -12.06 -2.84
C ARG A 143 -4.55 -13.56 -2.76
N GLU A 144 -5.54 -14.41 -3.02
CA GLU A 144 -5.48 -15.86 -2.86
C GLU A 144 -4.97 -16.60 -4.11
N LEU A 145 -4.43 -15.86 -5.09
CA LEU A 145 -3.90 -16.43 -6.32
C LEU A 145 -2.44 -16.90 -6.14
N SER A 146 -2.12 -18.00 -6.80
CA SER A 146 -0.73 -18.43 -6.99
C SER A 146 -0.08 -17.72 -8.19
N LEU A 147 1.25 -17.75 -8.28
CA LEU A 147 1.99 -17.23 -9.44
C LEU A 147 1.51 -17.86 -10.75
N GLU A 148 1.21 -19.16 -10.76
CA GLU A 148 0.70 -19.85 -11.96
C GLU A 148 -0.67 -19.32 -12.38
N GLN A 149 -1.59 -19.12 -11.42
CA GLN A 149 -2.90 -18.54 -11.71
C GLN A 149 -2.80 -17.08 -12.21
N ILE A 150 -1.83 -16.30 -11.70
CA ILE A 150 -1.55 -14.95 -12.21
C ILE A 150 -1.10 -15.01 -13.66
N LYS A 151 -0.18 -15.92 -14.02
CA LYS A 151 0.28 -16.12 -15.40
C LYS A 151 -0.87 -16.55 -16.33
N GLU A 152 -1.76 -17.44 -15.87
CA GLU A 152 -2.96 -17.85 -16.63
C GLU A 152 -3.89 -16.65 -16.89
N ILE A 153 -4.08 -15.78 -15.90
CA ILE A 153 -4.87 -14.54 -16.06
C ILE A 153 -4.16 -13.58 -17.02
N ARG A 154 -2.83 -13.39 -16.89
CA ARG A 154 -2.06 -12.54 -17.83
C ARG A 154 -2.22 -13.01 -19.26
N ALA A 155 -2.09 -14.31 -19.52
CA ALA A 155 -2.24 -14.88 -20.85
C ALA A 155 -3.67 -14.76 -21.43
N ALA A 156 -4.65 -14.49 -20.60
CA ALA A 156 -6.06 -14.44 -20.98
C ALA A 156 -6.59 -13.05 -21.30
N VAL A 157 -5.85 -11.99 -21.00
CA VAL A 157 -6.26 -10.60 -21.24
C VAL A 157 -5.25 -9.89 -22.14
N PRO A 158 -5.66 -8.82 -22.88
CA PRO A 158 -4.77 -8.06 -23.75
C PRO A 158 -3.59 -7.45 -22.97
N ASP A 159 -2.47 -7.21 -23.65
CA ASP A 159 -1.25 -6.66 -23.03
C ASP A 159 -1.44 -5.24 -22.52
N GLU A 160 -2.36 -4.48 -23.11
CA GLU A 160 -2.71 -3.12 -22.72
C GLU A 160 -3.46 -3.08 -21.37
N VAL A 161 -4.04 -4.19 -20.93
CA VAL A 161 -4.71 -4.28 -19.64
C VAL A 161 -3.70 -4.57 -18.54
N GLU A 162 -3.49 -3.61 -17.66
CA GLU A 162 -2.56 -3.73 -16.53
C GLU A 162 -3.08 -4.71 -15.46
N LEU A 163 -2.18 -5.48 -14.87
CA LEU A 163 -2.49 -6.33 -13.71
C LEU A 163 -1.89 -5.75 -12.44
N GLU A 164 -2.72 -5.64 -11.41
CA GLU A 164 -2.36 -5.14 -10.08
C GLU A 164 -2.57 -6.22 -9.03
N CYS A 165 -1.64 -6.40 -8.10
CA CYS A 165 -1.82 -7.27 -6.95
C CYS A 165 -1.42 -6.60 -5.64
N PHE A 166 -2.03 -7.03 -4.52
CA PHE A 166 -1.58 -6.64 -3.20
C PHE A 166 -0.27 -7.34 -2.84
N VAL A 167 0.69 -6.57 -2.30
CA VAL A 167 2.00 -7.08 -1.88
C VAL A 167 2.27 -6.93 -0.39
N HIS A 168 1.52 -6.08 0.32
CA HIS A 168 1.71 -5.85 1.76
C HIS A 168 0.42 -5.49 2.47
N GLY A 169 0.32 -5.88 3.76
CA GLY A 169 -0.67 -5.40 4.71
C GLY A 169 -1.79 -6.38 5.02
N ALA A 170 -2.88 -5.88 5.57
CA ALA A 170 -3.95 -6.69 6.14
C ALA A 170 -4.65 -7.58 5.10
N LEU A 171 -4.85 -8.86 5.44
CA LEU A 171 -5.59 -9.81 4.63
C LEU A 171 -7.06 -9.88 5.07
N CYS A 172 -7.95 -10.03 4.10
CA CYS A 172 -9.31 -10.50 4.31
C CYS A 172 -9.31 -12.03 4.32
N VAL A 173 -10.04 -12.68 5.23
CA VAL A 173 -10.15 -14.13 5.26
C VAL A 173 -11.10 -14.66 4.18
N CYS A 174 -12.09 -13.86 3.78
CA CYS A 174 -13.03 -14.16 2.72
C CYS A 174 -12.45 -13.80 1.35
N TYR A 175 -12.85 -14.47 0.32
CA TYR A 175 -12.67 -13.99 -1.04
C TYR A 175 -13.21 -12.56 -1.19
N SER A 176 -12.50 -11.74 -1.94
CA SER A 176 -12.83 -10.32 -2.08
C SER A 176 -14.19 -10.13 -2.75
N GLY A 177 -15.04 -9.27 -2.18
CA GLY A 177 -16.41 -9.03 -2.68
C GLY A 177 -17.48 -9.99 -2.15
N ASP A 178 -17.11 -11.17 -1.62
CA ASP A 178 -18.03 -12.26 -1.26
C ASP A 178 -18.31 -12.34 0.25
N CYS A 179 -18.01 -11.29 1.05
CA CYS A 179 -18.17 -11.33 2.50
C CYS A 179 -19.46 -10.67 2.98
N TYR A 180 -20.38 -11.48 3.53
CA TYR A 180 -21.63 -11.05 4.16
C TYR A 180 -21.64 -11.29 5.69
N LEU A 181 -20.52 -11.80 6.24
CA LEU A 181 -20.40 -12.11 7.68
C LEU A 181 -20.59 -10.88 8.58
N SER A 182 -20.04 -9.73 8.17
CA SER A 182 -20.17 -8.49 8.93
C SER A 182 -21.63 -8.02 8.96
N GLU A 183 -22.30 -8.01 7.83
CA GLU A 183 -23.70 -7.61 7.70
C GLU A 183 -24.62 -8.53 8.52
N HIS A 184 -24.44 -9.85 8.42
CA HIS A 184 -25.21 -10.84 9.18
C HIS A 184 -25.05 -10.68 10.71
N LEU A 185 -23.84 -10.39 11.19
CA LEU A 185 -23.59 -10.31 12.63
C LEU A 185 -23.93 -8.93 13.23
N THR A 186 -23.80 -7.85 12.47
CA THR A 186 -23.82 -6.47 12.99
C THR A 186 -24.68 -5.50 12.19
N GLY A 187 -25.28 -5.89 11.06
CA GLY A 187 -26.00 -5.01 10.14
C GLY A 187 -25.07 -4.12 9.27
N ARG A 188 -23.74 -4.21 9.43
CA ARG A 188 -22.76 -3.37 8.73
C ARG A 188 -22.18 -4.12 7.54
N SER A 189 -22.44 -3.63 6.32
CA SER A 189 -22.03 -4.33 5.09
C SER A 189 -20.56 -4.09 4.74
N ALA A 190 -19.81 -5.19 4.56
CA ALA A 190 -18.43 -5.14 4.09
C ALA A 190 -18.31 -4.61 2.65
N ASN A 191 -19.30 -4.89 1.80
CA ASN A 191 -19.37 -4.45 0.41
C ASN A 191 -19.81 -2.99 0.25
N ARG A 192 -20.11 -2.32 1.38
CA ARG A 192 -20.46 -0.91 1.44
C ARG A 192 -19.49 -0.07 2.30
N GLY A 193 -18.31 -0.64 2.58
CA GLY A 193 -17.25 0.09 3.31
C GLY A 193 -17.39 0.12 4.82
N GLU A 194 -18.38 -0.58 5.40
CA GLU A 194 -18.72 -0.53 6.84
C GLU A 194 -18.32 -1.79 7.61
N CYS A 195 -17.38 -2.58 7.10
CA CYS A 195 -16.96 -3.85 7.69
C CYS A 195 -16.59 -3.71 9.17
N ALA A 196 -17.30 -4.42 10.07
CA ALA A 196 -17.02 -4.48 11.49
C ALA A 196 -15.84 -5.40 11.86
N GLN A 197 -15.21 -6.04 10.88
CA GLN A 197 -14.12 -7.00 11.03
C GLN A 197 -14.41 -8.18 11.99
N PRO A 198 -15.55 -8.85 11.89
CA PRO A 198 -15.88 -9.97 12.80
C PRO A 198 -14.88 -11.12 12.69
N CYS A 199 -14.19 -11.27 11.57
CA CYS A 199 -13.12 -12.26 11.40
C CYS A 199 -11.92 -12.04 12.35
N ARG A 200 -11.85 -10.91 13.05
CA ARG A 200 -10.83 -10.58 14.07
C ARG A 200 -11.29 -10.84 15.50
N ASN A 201 -12.54 -11.28 15.68
CA ASN A 201 -13.05 -11.65 17.00
C ASN A 201 -12.51 -13.01 17.45
N LEU A 202 -12.65 -13.27 18.76
CA LEU A 202 -12.40 -14.59 19.33
C LEU A 202 -13.63 -15.49 19.09
N TYR A 203 -13.38 -16.72 18.73
CA TYR A 203 -14.41 -17.74 18.49
C TYR A 203 -14.11 -19.01 19.27
N ASP A 204 -15.16 -19.71 19.67
CA ASP A 204 -15.05 -21.11 20.01
C ASP A 204 -15.39 -21.95 18.77
N LEU A 205 -14.63 -23.01 18.54
CA LEU A 205 -15.01 -24.08 17.62
C LEU A 205 -15.76 -25.14 18.40
N VAL A 206 -17.02 -25.40 18.06
CA VAL A 206 -17.89 -26.34 18.77
C VAL A 206 -18.46 -27.39 17.83
N ASP A 207 -18.77 -28.58 18.36
CA ASP A 207 -19.50 -29.60 17.62
C ASP A 207 -21.03 -29.39 17.68
N LYS A 208 -21.82 -30.18 16.93
CA LYS A 208 -23.28 -30.12 16.93
C LYS A 208 -23.92 -30.39 18.31
N ARG A 209 -23.20 -31.07 19.21
CA ARG A 209 -23.63 -31.35 20.60
C ARG A 209 -23.33 -30.21 21.56
N GLY A 210 -22.65 -29.16 21.08
CA GLY A 210 -22.25 -28.02 21.89
C GLY A 210 -20.92 -28.18 22.63
N ASN A 211 -20.22 -29.31 22.43
CA ASN A 211 -18.90 -29.51 23.03
C ASN A 211 -17.87 -28.56 22.40
N THR A 212 -17.13 -27.86 23.25
CA THR A 212 -16.07 -26.94 22.80
C THR A 212 -14.81 -27.73 22.46
N LEU A 213 -14.37 -27.65 21.22
CA LEU A 213 -13.16 -28.29 20.70
C LEU A 213 -11.95 -27.36 20.76
N ILE A 214 -12.15 -26.07 20.47
CA ILE A 214 -11.15 -25.01 20.60
C ILE A 214 -11.86 -23.80 21.22
N ALA A 215 -11.35 -23.27 22.33
CA ALA A 215 -11.97 -22.17 23.06
C ALA A 215 -11.25 -20.85 22.86
N GLY A 216 -12.01 -19.75 22.64
CA GLY A 216 -11.56 -18.37 22.76
C GLY A 216 -10.37 -17.99 21.85
N LYS A 217 -10.33 -18.46 20.61
CA LYS A 217 -9.23 -18.18 19.66
C LYS A 217 -9.68 -17.30 18.49
N PRO A 218 -8.78 -16.48 17.92
CA PRO A 218 -9.07 -15.68 16.73
C PRO A 218 -9.02 -16.56 15.45
N LEU A 219 -9.91 -17.55 15.39
CA LEU A 219 -9.89 -18.65 14.43
C LEU A 219 -9.98 -18.23 12.95
N LEU A 220 -10.45 -17.01 12.67
CA LEU A 220 -10.55 -16.44 11.32
C LEU A 220 -9.51 -15.34 11.06
N SER A 221 -8.62 -15.04 12.03
CA SER A 221 -7.67 -13.93 11.93
C SER A 221 -6.41 -14.33 11.19
N LEU A 222 -6.26 -13.90 9.95
CA LEU A 222 -5.04 -14.13 9.17
C LEU A 222 -3.91 -13.19 9.60
N ARG A 223 -2.66 -13.64 9.41
CA ARG A 223 -1.46 -12.82 9.40
C ARG A 223 -1.53 -11.78 8.29
N ASP A 224 -0.66 -10.78 8.33
CA ASP A 224 -0.58 -9.76 7.29
C ASP A 224 0.29 -10.25 6.12
N LEU A 225 -0.05 -9.81 4.90
CA LEU A 225 0.68 -10.15 3.69
C LEU A 225 2.04 -9.44 3.67
N LYS A 226 3.10 -10.14 3.23
CA LYS A 226 4.43 -9.57 2.97
C LYS A 226 5.08 -10.29 1.80
N LEU A 227 5.09 -9.65 0.64
CA LEU A 227 5.65 -10.19 -0.62
C LEU A 227 6.83 -9.37 -1.14
N ILE A 228 7.51 -8.58 -0.29
CA ILE A 228 8.63 -7.73 -0.71
C ILE A 228 9.74 -8.52 -1.42
N GLY A 229 10.06 -9.74 -0.97
CA GLY A 229 11.04 -10.61 -1.59
C GLY A 229 10.53 -11.37 -2.83
N ARG A 230 9.25 -11.20 -3.18
CA ARG A 230 8.60 -11.92 -4.30
C ARG A 230 8.21 -10.98 -5.44
N MET A 231 8.60 -9.68 -5.35
CA MET A 231 8.30 -8.68 -6.40
C MET A 231 8.88 -9.06 -7.77
N PRO A 232 10.10 -9.62 -7.89
CA PRO A 232 10.63 -10.07 -9.17
C PRO A 232 9.73 -11.12 -9.84
N GLU A 233 9.33 -12.17 -9.12
CA GLU A 233 8.50 -13.25 -9.69
C GLU A 233 7.09 -12.75 -10.06
N LEU A 234 6.55 -11.79 -9.30
CA LEU A 234 5.28 -11.13 -9.62
C LEU A 234 5.39 -10.31 -10.90
N ALA A 235 6.47 -9.52 -11.07
CA ALA A 235 6.73 -8.78 -12.31
C ALA A 235 6.87 -9.72 -13.52
N GLU A 236 7.60 -10.84 -13.36
CA GLU A 236 7.75 -11.87 -14.39
C GLU A 236 6.44 -12.60 -14.71
N ALA A 237 5.52 -12.69 -13.74
CA ALA A 237 4.18 -13.21 -13.95
C ALA A 237 3.22 -12.21 -14.63
N GLY A 238 3.69 -10.97 -14.90
CA GLY A 238 2.94 -9.94 -15.63
C GLY A 238 2.24 -8.91 -14.73
N ILE A 239 2.58 -8.87 -13.43
CA ILE A 239 2.12 -7.79 -12.54
C ILE A 239 2.93 -6.53 -12.81
N THR A 240 2.24 -5.42 -13.09
CA THR A 240 2.85 -4.11 -13.32
C THR A 240 2.60 -3.12 -12.19
N SER A 241 1.61 -3.37 -11.31
CA SER A 241 1.30 -2.52 -10.17
C SER A 241 1.30 -3.31 -8.86
N PHE A 242 2.14 -2.88 -7.90
CA PHE A 242 2.35 -3.48 -6.59
C PHE A 242 1.64 -2.67 -5.52
N LYS A 243 0.48 -3.15 -5.04
CA LYS A 243 -0.40 -2.41 -4.14
C LYS A 243 -0.14 -2.72 -2.67
N ILE A 244 0.05 -1.65 -1.88
CA ILE A 244 0.12 -1.71 -0.43
C ILE A 244 -1.28 -1.51 0.16
N GLU A 245 -1.74 -2.40 1.06
CA GLU A 245 -2.98 -2.23 1.82
C GLU A 245 -2.73 -1.34 3.04
N GLY A 246 -3.63 -0.38 3.31
CA GLY A 246 -3.46 0.44 4.50
C GLY A 246 -4.17 1.79 4.50
N ARG A 247 -5.30 1.99 3.80
CA ARG A 247 -6.01 3.30 3.75
C ARG A 247 -6.42 3.87 5.12
N LEU A 248 -6.59 3.05 6.15
CA LEU A 248 -6.88 3.48 7.52
C LEU A 248 -5.65 3.48 8.42
N LYS A 249 -4.46 3.36 7.86
CA LYS A 249 -3.20 3.39 8.59
C LYS A 249 -2.70 4.84 8.76
N ASN A 250 -1.93 5.05 9.83
CA ASN A 250 -1.28 6.33 10.08
C ASN A 250 -0.12 6.59 9.11
N GLU A 251 0.38 7.79 9.13
CA GLU A 251 1.46 8.26 8.26
C GLU A 251 2.75 7.46 8.44
N SER A 252 3.14 7.14 9.69
CA SER A 252 4.34 6.35 10.00
C SER A 252 4.32 4.98 9.33
N TYR A 253 3.17 4.29 9.35
CA TYR A 253 3.00 3.02 8.64
C TYR A 253 3.23 3.18 7.15
N VAL A 254 2.59 4.19 6.53
CA VAL A 254 2.68 4.41 5.08
C VAL A 254 4.10 4.77 4.69
N LYS A 255 4.76 5.71 5.37
CA LYS A 255 6.15 6.09 5.15
C LYS A 255 7.07 4.85 5.17
N ASN A 256 7.01 4.09 6.26
CA ASN A 256 7.89 2.94 6.48
C ASN A 256 7.71 1.84 5.42
N VAL A 257 6.45 1.47 5.12
CA VAL A 257 6.16 0.40 4.17
C VAL A 257 6.48 0.84 2.74
N VAL A 258 6.06 2.04 2.34
CA VAL A 258 6.33 2.55 0.98
C VAL A 258 7.83 2.64 0.73
N ARG A 259 8.61 3.19 1.69
CA ARG A 259 10.07 3.29 1.56
C ARG A 259 10.72 1.92 1.40
N ALA A 260 10.34 0.93 2.22
CA ALA A 260 10.89 -0.43 2.13
C ALA A 260 10.64 -1.07 0.76
N TYR A 261 9.42 -0.92 0.23
CA TYR A 261 9.06 -1.46 -1.08
C TYR A 261 9.67 -0.68 -2.24
N SER A 262 9.80 0.65 -2.11
CA SER A 262 10.49 1.48 -3.09
C SER A 262 11.95 1.08 -3.23
N ASP A 263 12.69 0.97 -2.10
CA ASP A 263 14.09 0.53 -2.11
C ASP A 263 14.27 -0.89 -2.70
N ALA A 264 13.29 -1.78 -2.51
CA ALA A 264 13.32 -3.12 -3.09
C ALA A 264 13.05 -3.09 -4.60
N LEU A 265 12.13 -2.25 -5.05
CA LEU A 265 11.79 -2.08 -6.46
C LEU A 265 12.94 -1.43 -7.23
N ASP A 266 13.58 -0.40 -6.66
CA ASP A 266 14.75 0.26 -7.27
C ASP A 266 15.87 -0.75 -7.49
N ARG A 267 16.25 -1.54 -6.47
CA ARG A 267 17.27 -2.60 -6.60
C ARG A 267 16.91 -3.64 -7.67
N PHE A 268 15.62 -4.00 -7.79
CA PHE A 268 15.20 -4.94 -8.83
C PHE A 268 15.35 -4.35 -10.23
N ILE A 269 14.96 -3.09 -10.42
CA ILE A 269 15.07 -2.38 -11.70
C ILE A 269 16.54 -2.15 -12.06
N GLU A 270 17.39 -1.72 -11.13
CA GLU A 270 18.83 -1.55 -11.30
C GLU A 270 19.54 -2.82 -11.79
N ASN A 271 19.06 -3.99 -11.35
CA ASN A 271 19.57 -5.28 -11.82
C ASN A 271 18.97 -5.74 -13.16
N ASN A 272 17.96 -5.05 -13.69
CA ASN A 272 17.24 -5.40 -14.92
C ASN A 272 16.88 -4.15 -15.77
N PRO A 273 17.84 -3.23 -16.04
CA PRO A 273 17.55 -1.90 -16.60
C PRO A 273 17.02 -1.95 -18.04
N ASP A 274 17.32 -3.02 -18.80
CA ASP A 274 16.84 -3.18 -20.17
C ASP A 274 15.38 -3.64 -20.26
N ARG A 275 14.83 -4.19 -19.16
CA ARG A 275 13.49 -4.77 -19.11
C ARG A 275 12.48 -3.89 -18.39
N TYR A 276 12.90 -3.24 -17.31
CA TYR A 276 12.01 -2.54 -16.37
C TYR A 276 12.47 -1.12 -16.07
N CYS A 277 11.50 -0.24 -15.81
CA CYS A 277 11.73 1.10 -15.29
C CYS A 277 10.63 1.49 -14.30
N ARG A 278 10.84 2.56 -13.52
CA ARG A 278 9.81 3.14 -12.65
C ARG A 278 8.68 3.76 -13.47
N ALA A 279 7.46 3.70 -12.92
CA ALA A 279 6.30 4.33 -13.56
C ALA A 279 6.25 5.85 -13.34
N SER A 280 7.07 6.39 -12.43
CA SER A 280 7.15 7.83 -12.13
C SER A 280 8.59 8.29 -11.96
N LEU A 281 8.82 9.61 -11.96
CA LEU A 281 10.12 10.24 -11.94
C LEU A 281 10.63 10.53 -10.54
N GLY A 282 11.93 10.73 -10.43
CA GLY A 282 12.62 11.22 -9.25
C GLY A 282 13.16 10.15 -8.33
N HIS A 283 14.33 10.45 -7.77
CA HIS A 283 15.09 9.60 -6.86
C HIS A 283 14.94 10.07 -5.41
N ILE A 284 14.81 9.11 -4.49
CA ILE A 284 14.64 9.38 -3.07
C ILE A 284 16.00 9.56 -2.42
N ARG A 285 16.13 10.62 -1.59
CA ARG A 285 17.35 10.92 -0.87
C ARG A 285 17.10 11.20 0.60
N GLY A 286 18.05 10.76 1.43
CA GLY A 286 17.97 10.96 2.88
C GLY A 286 16.83 10.17 3.51
N GLY A 287 16.31 10.70 4.61
CA GLY A 287 15.23 10.10 5.36
C GLY A 287 15.73 9.05 6.37
N PHE A 288 14.89 8.08 6.62
CA PHE A 288 15.05 7.03 7.61
C PHE A 288 15.37 5.68 6.96
N THR A 289 15.84 4.72 7.76
CA THR A 289 16.01 3.33 7.33
C THR A 289 14.72 2.56 7.61
N PRO A 290 14.02 2.02 6.59
CA PRO A 290 12.76 1.34 6.81
C PRO A 290 12.93 0.00 7.53
N ASN A 291 11.97 -0.34 8.39
CA ASN A 291 11.91 -1.63 9.08
C ASN A 291 10.45 -2.08 9.22
N LEU A 292 10.05 -3.07 8.43
CA LEU A 292 8.67 -3.57 8.38
C LEU A 292 8.23 -4.25 9.69
N ASP A 293 9.15 -4.77 10.49
CA ASP A 293 8.81 -5.47 11.73
C ASP A 293 8.47 -4.47 12.87
N LYS A 294 8.91 -3.21 12.77
CA LYS A 294 8.62 -2.13 13.72
C LYS A 294 7.28 -1.43 13.50
N THR A 295 6.53 -1.80 12.50
CA THR A 295 5.22 -1.24 12.21
C THR A 295 4.10 -2.24 12.52
N PHE A 296 2.86 -1.77 12.43
CA PHE A 296 1.70 -2.63 12.70
C PHE A 296 1.69 -3.88 11.83
N ASN A 297 1.78 -5.06 12.45
CA ASN A 297 1.60 -6.36 11.80
C ASN A 297 1.06 -7.40 12.79
N ARG A 298 0.45 -8.48 12.25
CA ARG A 298 -0.05 -9.66 12.99
C ARG A 298 0.83 -10.89 12.74
N GLY A 299 2.13 -10.67 12.51
CA GLY A 299 3.00 -11.64 11.87
C GLY A 299 2.76 -11.65 10.35
N TYR A 300 3.70 -12.20 9.59
CA TYR A 300 3.67 -12.14 8.14
C TYR A 300 3.43 -13.50 7.49
N THR A 301 2.82 -13.48 6.31
CA THR A 301 2.60 -14.64 5.44
C THR A 301 2.75 -14.24 3.98
N SER A 302 3.19 -15.19 3.14
CA SER A 302 3.11 -15.09 1.68
C SER A 302 1.78 -15.60 1.12
N LEU A 303 0.87 -16.01 2.00
CA LEU A 303 -0.44 -16.61 1.68
C LEU A 303 -0.27 -17.78 0.70
N PHE A 304 -0.93 -17.74 -0.46
CA PHE A 304 -1.02 -18.86 -1.41
C PHE A 304 -0.11 -18.68 -2.65
N ILE A 305 0.82 -17.73 -2.62
CA ILE A 305 1.62 -17.34 -3.81
C ILE A 305 2.35 -18.52 -4.46
N ASP A 306 2.78 -19.51 -3.69
CA ASP A 306 3.46 -20.72 -4.17
C ASP A 306 2.49 -21.86 -4.54
N GLY A 307 1.17 -21.61 -4.57
CA GLY A 307 0.15 -22.62 -4.80
C GLY A 307 0.02 -23.65 -3.67
N LYS A 308 0.71 -23.45 -2.55
CA LYS A 308 0.75 -24.36 -1.41
C LYS A 308 0.08 -23.73 -0.18
N ARG A 309 -0.60 -24.58 0.58
CA ARG A 309 -1.19 -24.18 1.85
C ARG A 309 -0.12 -24.12 2.94
N GLY A 310 -0.06 -23.00 3.65
CA GLY A 310 0.80 -22.79 4.82
C GLY A 310 0.00 -22.58 6.11
N LYS A 311 0.66 -22.12 7.15
CA LYS A 311 0.05 -21.61 8.40
C LYS A 311 -0.23 -20.12 8.24
N TRP A 312 -1.49 -19.77 8.04
CA TRP A 312 -1.91 -18.42 7.68
C TRP A 312 -2.51 -17.62 8.84
N ASN A 313 -2.99 -18.32 9.88
CA ASN A 313 -3.58 -17.71 11.06
C ASN A 313 -2.50 -17.18 12.02
N SER A 314 -2.79 -16.10 12.72
CA SER A 314 -1.90 -15.58 13.78
C SER A 314 -1.80 -16.50 15.00
N GLY A 315 -2.69 -17.48 15.11
CA GLY A 315 -2.72 -18.50 16.16
C GLY A 315 -3.34 -18.01 17.45
N SER A 316 -2.71 -17.08 18.15
CA SER A 316 -3.11 -16.67 19.49
C SER A 316 -3.66 -15.24 19.58
N TYR A 317 -3.47 -14.39 18.55
CA TYR A 317 -3.81 -12.97 18.63
C TYR A 317 -4.36 -12.40 17.32
N ALA A 318 -5.31 -11.46 17.45
CA ALA A 318 -5.89 -10.73 16.31
C ALA A 318 -5.36 -9.28 16.21
N LYS A 319 -4.64 -8.80 17.23
CA LYS A 319 -4.09 -7.43 17.31
C LYS A 319 -2.68 -7.38 16.71
N GLY A 320 -2.24 -6.20 16.30
CA GLY A 320 -0.85 -6.00 15.87
C GLY A 320 0.10 -6.14 17.06
N MET A 321 1.16 -6.92 16.88
CA MET A 321 2.16 -7.20 17.91
C MET A 321 3.45 -6.40 17.70
N GLY A 322 3.75 -6.03 16.44
CA GLY A 322 5.04 -5.42 16.11
C GLY A 322 6.19 -6.45 16.12
N GLU A 323 7.38 -6.02 16.53
CA GLU A 323 8.57 -6.89 16.57
C GLU A 323 8.67 -7.70 17.88
N SER A 324 9.06 -8.95 17.80
CA SER A 324 9.44 -9.72 18.98
C SER A 324 10.80 -9.25 19.48
N ILE A 325 10.88 -8.82 20.74
CA ILE A 325 12.10 -8.26 21.32
C ILE A 325 12.79 -9.19 22.32
N GLY A 326 12.14 -10.28 22.72
CA GLY A 326 12.71 -11.27 23.62
C GLY A 326 11.73 -11.84 24.64
N THR A 327 12.27 -12.44 25.70
CA THR A 327 11.50 -13.14 26.73
C THR A 327 11.78 -12.52 28.11
N VAL A 328 10.77 -12.42 28.96
CA VAL A 328 10.94 -11.99 30.36
C VAL A 328 11.84 -13.00 31.07
N ARG A 329 13.01 -12.56 31.48
CA ARG A 329 13.97 -13.36 32.27
C ARG A 329 13.60 -13.36 33.73
N GLU A 330 13.23 -12.19 34.26
CA GLU A 330 12.91 -11.98 35.68
C GLU A 330 11.86 -10.88 35.82
N ALA A 331 10.99 -11.00 36.80
CA ALA A 331 10.01 -9.98 37.20
C ALA A 331 10.23 -9.59 38.67
N PHE A 332 10.23 -8.29 38.96
CA PHE A 332 10.56 -7.75 40.28
C PHE A 332 9.49 -6.79 40.77
N GLY A 333 9.27 -6.77 42.12
CA GLY A 333 8.41 -5.79 42.76
C GLY A 333 6.92 -6.04 42.53
N ARG A 334 6.10 -5.06 42.93
CA ARG A 334 4.64 -5.04 42.78
C ARG A 334 4.13 -3.60 42.59
N GLY A 335 2.96 -3.45 42.01
CA GLY A 335 2.29 -2.18 41.82
C GLY A 335 3.09 -1.17 41.00
N ARG A 336 3.39 0.00 41.58
CA ARG A 336 4.16 1.07 40.92
C ARG A 336 5.67 0.79 40.82
N ASN A 337 6.19 -0.13 41.62
CA ASN A 337 7.60 -0.50 41.66
C ASN A 337 7.84 -1.80 40.87
N PHE A 338 6.91 -2.21 40.03
CA PHE A 338 7.04 -3.38 39.19
C PHE A 338 8.03 -3.12 38.04
N SER A 339 8.90 -4.08 37.81
CA SER A 339 9.85 -4.04 36.67
C SER A 339 10.15 -5.44 36.16
N ILE A 340 10.54 -5.52 34.90
CA ILE A 340 10.95 -6.77 34.25
C ILE A 340 12.33 -6.62 33.63
N ALA A 341 13.09 -7.72 33.62
CA ALA A 341 14.30 -7.86 32.81
C ALA A 341 13.98 -8.74 31.60
N ILE A 342 14.33 -8.27 30.39
CA ILE A 342 14.06 -8.98 29.13
C ILE A 342 15.38 -9.52 28.57
N SER A 343 15.41 -10.82 28.28
CA SER A 343 16.48 -11.45 27.50
C SER A 343 16.11 -11.37 26.02
N GLY A 344 16.86 -10.60 25.24
CA GLY A 344 16.63 -10.49 23.81
C GLY A 344 17.08 -11.72 23.02
N HIS A 345 16.70 -11.78 21.77
CA HIS A 345 17.10 -12.84 20.87
C HIS A 345 18.64 -12.95 20.76
N LYS A 346 19.17 -14.16 20.77
CA LYS A 346 20.62 -14.44 20.74
C LYS A 346 21.40 -13.85 21.93
N GLY A 347 20.74 -13.69 23.09
CA GLY A 347 21.38 -13.20 24.33
C GLY A 347 21.74 -11.72 24.35
N LYS A 348 21.33 -10.94 23.36
CA LYS A 348 21.52 -9.48 23.35
C LYS A 348 20.36 -8.79 24.07
N TYR A 349 20.66 -7.77 24.89
CA TYR A 349 19.60 -6.93 25.46
C TYR A 349 18.93 -6.12 24.34
N PRO A 350 17.58 -6.11 24.26
CA PRO A 350 16.89 -5.28 23.30
C PRO A 350 17.05 -3.81 23.66
N ALA A 351 17.30 -2.95 22.66
CA ALA A 351 17.33 -1.50 22.85
C ALA A 351 15.90 -0.98 23.06
N ILE A 352 15.45 -0.92 24.31
CA ILE A 352 14.13 -0.40 24.70
C ILE A 352 14.30 1.04 25.16
N SER A 353 13.37 1.91 24.81
CA SER A 353 13.35 3.32 25.20
C SER A 353 12.19 3.63 26.16
N ASN A 354 12.35 4.69 26.95
CA ASN A 354 11.25 5.22 27.72
C ASN A 354 10.10 5.60 26.79
N GLY A 355 8.91 5.13 27.13
CA GLY A 355 7.70 5.37 26.35
C GLY A 355 7.36 4.28 25.33
N ASP A 356 8.25 3.32 25.05
CA ASP A 356 7.95 2.20 24.14
C ASP A 356 6.67 1.48 24.57
N GLY A 357 5.83 1.15 23.60
CA GLY A 357 4.67 0.29 23.76
C GLY A 357 5.09 -1.17 23.66
N LEU A 358 4.84 -1.91 24.74
CA LEU A 358 5.17 -3.34 24.82
C LEU A 358 3.89 -4.15 24.99
N CYS A 359 3.91 -5.41 24.55
CA CYS A 359 2.78 -6.31 24.74
C CYS A 359 3.23 -7.77 24.85
N PHE A 360 2.35 -8.58 25.41
CA PHE A 360 2.51 -10.02 25.53
C PHE A 360 1.17 -10.73 25.39
N VAL A 361 1.19 -12.04 25.17
CA VAL A 361 -0.03 -12.86 25.07
C VAL A 361 -0.27 -13.56 26.41
N ARG A 362 -1.41 -13.31 27.04
CA ARG A 362 -1.86 -14.02 28.25
C ARG A 362 -2.16 -15.48 27.95
N GLN A 363 -2.27 -16.31 28.99
CA GLN A 363 -2.64 -17.72 28.84
C GLN A 363 -3.99 -17.96 28.16
N ASN A 364 -4.95 -17.06 28.35
CA ASN A 364 -6.26 -17.09 27.68
C ASN A 364 -6.21 -16.67 26.20
N GLY A 365 -5.03 -16.28 25.69
CA GLY A 365 -4.85 -15.82 24.30
C GLY A 365 -5.10 -14.34 24.08
N GLU A 366 -5.41 -13.55 25.11
CA GLU A 366 -5.56 -12.10 24.99
C GLU A 366 -4.21 -11.39 24.93
N VAL A 367 -4.13 -10.36 24.09
CA VAL A 367 -2.97 -9.46 24.06
C VAL A 367 -3.14 -8.40 25.14
N ALA A 368 -2.21 -8.37 26.08
CA ALA A 368 -2.09 -7.33 27.08
C ALA A 368 -0.93 -6.40 26.73
N GLY A 369 -1.22 -5.09 26.70
CA GLY A 369 -0.24 -4.04 26.44
C GLY A 369 0.18 -3.31 27.70
N PHE A 370 1.43 -2.81 27.72
CA PHE A 370 1.95 -1.94 28.76
C PHE A 370 2.98 -0.98 28.16
N ARG A 371 3.28 0.08 28.90
CA ARG A 371 4.26 1.09 28.50
C ARG A 371 5.55 0.88 29.29
N ALA A 372 6.68 1.05 28.64
CA ALA A 372 7.98 1.17 29.29
C ALA A 372 8.09 2.59 29.88
N ASP A 373 7.70 2.77 31.15
CA ASP A 373 7.69 4.09 31.79
C ASP A 373 9.12 4.61 32.01
N ARG A 374 10.02 3.70 32.43
CA ARG A 374 11.45 3.97 32.60
C ARG A 374 12.27 2.72 32.26
N VAL A 375 13.39 2.92 31.62
CA VAL A 375 14.38 1.86 31.32
C VAL A 375 15.71 2.24 31.96
N GLU A 376 16.19 1.39 32.88
CA GLU A 376 17.41 1.66 33.64
C GLU A 376 18.06 0.32 34.07
N GLY A 377 19.38 0.21 33.94
CA GLY A 377 20.14 -0.97 34.38
C GLY A 377 19.69 -2.28 33.74
N GLY A 378 19.18 -2.24 32.49
CA GLY A 378 18.65 -3.43 31.79
C GLY A 378 17.26 -3.87 32.28
N LYS A 379 16.60 -3.09 33.12
CA LYS A 379 15.24 -3.32 33.60
C LYS A 379 14.27 -2.32 32.96
N VAL A 380 13.06 -2.81 32.65
CA VAL A 380 11.93 -2.03 32.19
C VAL A 380 10.95 -1.85 33.35
N PHE A 381 10.81 -0.64 33.82
CA PHE A 381 9.83 -0.26 34.84
C PHE A 381 8.51 0.06 34.18
N CYS A 382 7.43 -0.54 34.67
CA CYS A 382 6.08 -0.34 34.14
C CYS A 382 5.05 -0.53 35.28
N LYS A 383 3.79 -0.16 35.01
CA LYS A 383 2.69 -0.55 35.88
C LYS A 383 2.57 -2.08 35.85
N GLU A 384 2.33 -2.69 37.03
CA GLU A 384 2.09 -4.12 37.13
C GLU A 384 0.90 -4.53 36.24
N VAL A 385 1.12 -5.53 35.39
CA VAL A 385 0.11 -6.05 34.47
C VAL A 385 -0.18 -7.49 34.82
N GLU A 386 -1.46 -7.78 35.06
CA GLU A 386 -1.92 -9.12 35.37
C GLU A 386 -1.47 -10.12 34.29
N GLY A 387 -0.84 -11.20 34.76
CA GLY A 387 -0.36 -12.29 33.91
C GLY A 387 1.03 -12.08 33.32
N LEU A 388 1.66 -10.91 33.47
CA LEU A 388 3.05 -10.68 33.04
C LEU A 388 4.02 -11.34 34.02
N ARG A 389 4.77 -12.33 33.55
CA ARG A 389 5.67 -13.16 34.38
C ARG A 389 6.84 -13.68 33.57
N GLU A 390 7.79 -14.27 34.28
CA GLU A 390 8.95 -14.94 33.72
C GLU A 390 8.56 -15.99 32.66
N GLY A 391 9.37 -16.11 31.59
CA GLY A 391 9.17 -17.00 30.46
C GLY A 391 8.23 -16.47 29.38
N MET A 392 7.59 -15.32 29.58
CA MET A 392 6.69 -14.75 28.57
C MET A 392 7.45 -14.00 27.49
N GLU A 393 7.07 -14.25 26.25
CA GLU A 393 7.56 -13.50 25.09
C GLU A 393 6.98 -12.09 25.06
N ILE A 394 7.83 -11.11 24.79
CA ILE A 394 7.50 -9.68 24.71
C ILE A 394 7.68 -9.19 23.29
N TRP A 395 6.68 -8.47 22.82
CA TRP A 395 6.70 -7.75 21.55
C TRP A 395 6.68 -6.25 21.81
N ARG A 396 7.26 -5.48 20.87
CA ARG A 396 7.21 -4.02 20.84
C ARG A 396 6.31 -3.57 19.72
N ASN A 397 5.14 -3.06 20.05
CA ASN A 397 4.16 -2.56 19.08
C ASN A 397 4.26 -1.05 18.83
N VAL A 398 5.00 -0.32 19.65
CA VAL A 398 5.38 1.09 19.44
C VAL A 398 6.85 1.27 19.81
N ASP A 399 7.69 1.60 18.84
CA ASP A 399 9.08 2.01 19.04
C ASP A 399 9.16 3.54 18.95
N VAL A 400 9.23 4.21 20.11
CA VAL A 400 9.19 5.70 20.19
C VAL A 400 10.37 6.35 19.47
N ARG A 401 11.53 5.71 19.45
CA ARG A 401 12.71 6.24 18.73
C ARG A 401 12.50 6.15 17.23
N PHE A 402 11.96 5.05 16.78
CA PHE A 402 11.65 4.84 15.36
C PHE A 402 10.53 5.75 14.88
N GLU A 403 9.45 5.92 15.66
CA GLU A 403 8.39 6.89 15.34
C GLU A 403 8.94 8.31 15.20
N LYS A 404 9.81 8.76 16.14
CA LYS A 404 10.47 10.06 16.03
C LYS A 404 11.40 10.16 14.81
N GLU A 405 12.08 9.07 14.46
CA GLU A 405 12.91 9.03 13.25
C GLU A 405 12.04 9.23 11.99
N LEU A 406 10.89 8.56 11.91
CA LEU A 406 9.91 8.71 10.82
C LEU A 406 9.30 10.13 10.76
N GLU A 407 9.08 10.76 11.91
CA GLU A 407 8.53 12.12 11.98
C GLU A 407 9.55 13.17 11.52
N ASN A 408 10.81 13.09 12.00
CA ASN A 408 11.81 14.13 11.83
C ASN A 408 12.67 13.98 10.57
N ASN A 409 12.75 12.80 9.99
CA ASN A 409 13.63 12.51 8.85
C ASN A 409 12.81 12.12 7.61
N LEU A 410 11.94 13.01 7.15
CA LEU A 410 11.21 12.80 5.90
C LEU A 410 12.20 12.82 4.72
N PRO A 411 12.19 11.81 3.83
CA PRO A 411 13.04 11.85 2.65
C PRO A 411 12.56 12.93 1.67
N ASP A 412 13.49 13.40 0.85
CA ASP A 412 13.20 14.24 -0.28
C ASP A 412 13.25 13.44 -1.57
N ARG A 413 12.37 13.79 -2.50
CA ARG A 413 12.34 13.22 -3.85
C ARG A 413 12.72 14.28 -4.87
N PHE A 414 13.77 14.01 -5.65
CA PHE A 414 14.31 14.93 -6.65
C PHE A 414 14.31 14.29 -8.02
N ILE A 415 13.94 15.11 -9.02
CA ILE A 415 14.06 14.79 -10.46
C ILE A 415 15.42 15.27 -10.92
N ASP A 416 16.19 14.41 -11.56
CA ASP A 416 17.50 14.77 -12.11
C ASP A 416 17.32 15.58 -13.40
N ALA A 417 18.09 16.69 -13.46
CA ALA A 417 18.03 17.69 -14.51
C ALA A 417 19.44 18.08 -14.94
N THR A 418 19.77 17.91 -16.22
CA THR A 418 21.09 18.22 -16.78
C THR A 418 21.01 19.48 -17.60
N LEU A 419 21.96 20.41 -17.36
CA LEU A 419 22.08 21.68 -18.04
C LEU A 419 23.28 21.68 -18.98
N ASP A 420 23.08 22.12 -20.20
CA ASP A 420 24.10 22.55 -21.15
C ASP A 420 23.95 24.05 -21.39
N ILE A 421 25.05 24.78 -21.36
CA ILE A 421 25.03 26.23 -21.48
C ILE A 421 25.99 26.64 -22.60
N CYS A 422 25.49 27.43 -23.55
CA CYS A 422 26.27 27.95 -24.65
C CYS A 422 26.20 29.48 -24.63
N PHE A 423 27.33 30.13 -24.39
CA PHE A 423 27.48 31.59 -24.52
C PHE A 423 27.86 31.95 -25.94
N THR A 424 27.08 32.79 -26.59
CA THR A 424 27.34 33.42 -27.89
C THR A 424 27.31 34.93 -27.71
N ALA A 425 27.58 35.71 -28.77
CA ALA A 425 27.71 37.17 -28.69
C ALA A 425 26.56 37.85 -27.89
N GLY A 426 26.79 38.00 -26.59
CA GLY A 426 25.87 38.70 -25.64
C GLY A 426 24.67 37.91 -25.18
N THR A 427 24.57 36.60 -25.42
CA THR A 427 23.49 35.74 -24.95
C THR A 427 24.00 34.44 -24.38
N ALA A 428 23.20 33.78 -23.53
CA ALA A 428 23.42 32.43 -23.07
C ALA A 428 22.19 31.55 -23.38
N ALA A 429 22.37 30.59 -24.27
CA ALA A 429 21.39 29.52 -24.48
C ALA A 429 21.58 28.46 -23.40
N VAL A 430 20.53 28.17 -22.66
CA VAL A 430 20.51 27.17 -21.58
C VAL A 430 19.54 26.06 -21.99
N SER A 431 20.09 24.87 -22.21
CA SER A 431 19.34 23.66 -22.56
C SER A 431 19.23 22.77 -21.34
N LEU A 432 18.01 22.42 -20.95
CA LEU A 432 17.69 21.52 -19.84
C LEU A 432 17.22 20.16 -20.38
N THR A 433 17.83 19.09 -19.93
CA THR A 433 17.38 17.72 -20.19
C THR A 433 16.99 17.06 -18.87
N LEU A 434 15.73 16.60 -18.77
CA LEU A 434 15.23 15.88 -17.59
C LEU A 434 15.51 14.37 -17.74
N GLU A 435 15.42 13.62 -16.61
CA GLU A 435 15.74 12.17 -16.56
C GLU A 435 14.86 11.30 -17.48
N ASP A 436 13.67 11.80 -17.88
CA ASP A 436 12.77 11.13 -18.83
C ASP A 436 13.01 11.53 -20.29
N GLY A 437 14.07 12.32 -20.55
CA GLY A 437 14.45 12.77 -21.88
C GLY A 437 13.73 14.02 -22.38
N ARG A 438 12.80 14.62 -21.60
CA ARG A 438 12.20 15.92 -21.96
C ARG A 438 13.27 16.99 -22.03
N HIS A 439 13.17 17.83 -23.04
CA HIS A 439 14.14 18.87 -23.36
C HIS A 439 13.46 20.24 -23.39
N LEU A 440 14.09 21.24 -22.75
CA LEU A 440 13.59 22.59 -22.66
C LEU A 440 14.75 23.55 -22.90
N ASP A 441 14.54 24.55 -23.75
CA ASP A 441 15.53 25.55 -24.11
C ASP A 441 15.06 26.95 -23.70
N GLU A 442 15.99 27.78 -23.22
CA GLU A 442 15.74 29.16 -22.87
C GLU A 442 16.99 30.00 -23.16
N THR A 443 16.78 31.25 -23.55
CA THR A 443 17.88 32.17 -23.89
C THR A 443 17.85 33.39 -22.96
N PHE A 444 18.99 33.66 -22.35
CA PHE A 444 19.18 34.80 -21.43
C PHE A 444 20.09 35.85 -22.06
N ASP A 445 19.77 37.13 -21.85
CA ASP A 445 20.51 38.27 -22.38
C ASP A 445 21.66 38.70 -21.46
N PHE A 446 22.85 38.85 -22.03
CA PHE A 446 24.08 39.26 -21.39
C PHE A 446 24.86 40.31 -22.21
N ARG A 447 24.16 41.01 -23.16
CA ARG A 447 24.82 41.99 -24.07
C ARG A 447 25.53 43.10 -23.35
N ASP A 448 25.06 43.51 -22.18
CA ASP A 448 25.64 44.57 -21.38
C ASP A 448 26.67 44.06 -20.37
N ALA A 449 26.94 42.75 -20.32
CA ALA A 449 27.88 42.18 -19.36
C ALA A 449 29.32 42.28 -19.87
N ALA A 450 30.22 42.86 -19.05
CA ALA A 450 31.64 42.89 -19.36
C ALA A 450 32.25 41.48 -19.32
N PRO A 451 33.30 41.18 -20.12
CA PRO A 451 34.04 39.95 -19.97
C PRO A 451 34.60 39.75 -18.57
N ALA A 452 34.61 38.53 -18.05
CA ALA A 452 35.21 38.21 -16.77
C ALA A 452 36.76 38.20 -16.86
N ASP A 453 37.43 38.81 -15.93
CA ASP A 453 38.92 38.85 -15.86
C ASP A 453 39.50 37.43 -15.66
N ASN A 454 38.84 36.59 -14.85
CA ASN A 454 39.27 35.23 -14.55
C ASN A 454 38.27 34.22 -15.11
N GLN A 455 38.59 33.67 -16.28
CA GLN A 455 37.71 32.75 -17.03
C GLN A 455 37.49 31.41 -16.32
N GLU A 456 38.50 30.88 -15.63
CA GLU A 456 38.36 29.62 -14.86
C GLU A 456 37.46 29.80 -13.65
N ARG A 457 37.63 30.90 -12.92
CA ARG A 457 36.83 31.23 -11.73
C ARG A 457 35.36 31.42 -12.10
N ILE A 458 35.06 32.15 -13.18
CA ILE A 458 33.66 32.35 -13.61
C ILE A 458 33.03 31.04 -14.09
N ARG A 459 33.75 30.21 -14.83
CA ARG A 459 33.29 28.89 -15.25
C ARG A 459 32.96 28.00 -14.06
N ALA A 460 33.83 27.91 -13.06
CA ALA A 460 33.61 27.17 -11.82
C ALA A 460 32.41 27.74 -11.03
N MET A 461 32.23 29.05 -11.00
CA MET A 461 31.07 29.68 -10.36
C MET A 461 29.75 29.35 -11.08
N ILE A 462 29.72 29.40 -12.42
CA ILE A 462 28.55 29.02 -13.23
C ILE A 462 28.18 27.57 -12.91
N ALA A 463 29.12 26.64 -13.02
CA ALA A 463 28.88 25.22 -12.71
C ALA A 463 28.36 25.00 -11.29
N SER A 464 29.01 25.67 -10.29
CA SER A 464 28.63 25.54 -8.88
C SER A 464 27.25 26.12 -8.56
N GLN A 465 26.89 27.30 -9.12
CA GLN A 465 25.59 27.94 -8.80
C GLN A 465 24.43 27.31 -9.56
N LEU A 466 24.62 26.95 -10.81
CA LEU A 466 23.58 26.27 -11.60
C LEU A 466 23.43 24.79 -11.22
N GLY A 467 24.50 24.13 -10.78
CA GLY A 467 24.49 22.72 -10.32
C GLY A 467 23.89 22.49 -8.92
N LYS A 468 23.07 23.41 -8.41
CA LYS A 468 22.38 23.27 -7.11
C LYS A 468 20.95 22.79 -7.29
N THR A 469 20.36 22.31 -6.21
CA THR A 469 18.92 21.97 -6.16
C THR A 469 18.06 23.24 -6.24
N SER A 470 16.94 23.18 -6.94
CA SER A 470 15.87 24.19 -6.97
C SER A 470 14.51 23.51 -6.98
N GLY A 471 13.73 23.71 -5.90
CA GLY A 471 12.47 22.99 -5.74
C GLY A 471 12.70 21.47 -5.71
N ILE A 472 12.01 20.78 -6.59
CA ILE A 472 12.09 19.31 -6.75
C ILE A 472 13.16 18.86 -7.76
N PHE A 473 13.89 19.79 -8.39
CA PHE A 473 14.89 19.47 -9.41
C PHE A 473 16.30 19.54 -8.83
N ARG A 474 17.11 18.54 -9.15
CA ARG A 474 18.53 18.48 -8.88
C ARG A 474 19.28 18.70 -10.17
N PHE A 475 19.88 19.89 -10.29
CA PHE A 475 20.60 20.26 -11.50
C PHE A 475 22.04 19.75 -11.48
N THR A 476 22.52 19.35 -12.66
CA THR A 476 23.93 19.05 -12.94
C THR A 476 24.30 19.78 -14.22
N VAL A 477 25.38 20.56 -14.18
CA VAL A 477 25.92 21.21 -15.39
C VAL A 477 26.84 20.22 -16.10
N ARG A 478 26.44 19.80 -17.31
CA ARG A 478 27.21 18.86 -18.15
C ARG A 478 28.24 19.57 -18.99
N ASN A 479 27.85 20.69 -19.61
CA ASN A 479 28.73 21.44 -20.49
C ASN A 479 28.54 22.95 -20.35
N ILE A 480 29.65 23.70 -20.50
CA ILE A 480 29.67 25.15 -20.64
C ILE A 480 30.55 25.46 -21.85
N SER A 481 29.99 25.93 -22.94
CA SER A 481 30.68 26.37 -24.14
C SER A 481 30.56 27.87 -24.33
N SER A 482 31.53 28.49 -25.06
CA SER A 482 31.50 29.90 -25.37
C SER A 482 32.30 30.18 -26.65
N ASP A 483 31.79 31.04 -27.52
CA ASP A 483 32.48 31.50 -28.72
C ASP A 483 33.52 32.61 -28.43
N GLY A 484 33.55 33.13 -27.19
CA GLY A 484 34.43 34.18 -26.72
C GLY A 484 34.68 34.08 -25.24
N PRO A 485 35.22 35.15 -24.58
CA PRO A 485 35.36 35.18 -23.14
C PRO A 485 33.99 35.16 -22.46
N LEU A 486 33.89 34.37 -21.36
CA LEU A 486 32.70 34.30 -20.57
C LEU A 486 32.37 35.66 -19.91
N PRO A 487 31.11 36.09 -19.91
CA PRO A 487 30.72 37.34 -19.28
C PRO A 487 30.86 37.28 -17.75
N LEU A 488 31.02 38.43 -17.12
CA LEU A 488 30.97 38.57 -15.67
C LEU A 488 29.52 38.46 -15.21
N ILE A 489 29.17 37.34 -14.58
CA ILE A 489 27.81 37.04 -14.14
C ILE A 489 27.78 36.96 -12.60
N SER A 490 26.78 37.59 -11.99
CA SER A 490 26.58 37.50 -10.55
C SER A 490 26.00 36.14 -10.13
N ALA A 491 26.31 35.71 -8.91
CA ALA A 491 25.68 34.52 -8.32
C ALA A 491 24.14 34.65 -8.21
N ALA A 492 23.65 35.90 -8.02
CA ALA A 492 22.23 36.19 -7.98
C ALA A 492 21.55 35.92 -9.34
N THR A 493 22.16 36.33 -10.44
CA THR A 493 21.68 36.09 -11.81
C THR A 493 21.66 34.59 -12.13
N LEU A 494 22.74 33.86 -11.78
CA LEU A 494 22.78 32.38 -11.98
C LEU A 494 21.70 31.66 -11.16
N ASN A 495 21.45 32.11 -9.93
CA ASN A 495 20.38 31.56 -9.11
C ASN A 495 18.97 31.87 -9.67
N SER A 496 18.79 33.04 -10.32
CA SER A 496 17.54 33.37 -11.03
C SER A 496 17.34 32.46 -12.23
N ILE A 497 18.36 32.25 -13.07
CA ILE A 497 18.33 31.32 -14.20
C ILE A 497 17.94 29.91 -13.72
N ARG A 498 18.62 29.38 -12.70
CA ARG A 498 18.31 28.05 -12.16
C ARG A 498 16.84 27.94 -11.70
N ARG A 499 16.31 28.94 -10.98
CA ARG A 499 14.92 28.96 -10.56
C ARG A 499 13.97 28.98 -11.74
N HIS A 500 14.23 29.82 -12.74
CA HIS A 500 13.43 29.92 -13.95
C HIS A 500 13.37 28.60 -14.71
N MET A 501 14.54 27.94 -14.92
CA MET A 501 14.60 26.61 -15.55
C MET A 501 13.81 25.56 -14.75
N GLY A 502 13.84 25.61 -13.42
CA GLY A 502 13.05 24.75 -12.55
C GLY A 502 11.54 24.99 -12.66
N GLU A 503 11.12 26.24 -12.75
CA GLU A 503 9.73 26.64 -12.96
C GLU A 503 9.20 26.18 -14.33
N MET A 504 9.98 26.35 -15.38
CA MET A 504 9.67 25.83 -16.72
C MET A 504 9.51 24.29 -16.71
N ALA A 505 10.43 23.58 -16.08
CA ALA A 505 10.36 22.13 -15.94
C ALA A 505 9.10 21.67 -15.18
N ALA A 506 8.73 22.37 -14.11
CA ALA A 506 7.53 22.08 -13.32
C ALA A 506 6.23 22.38 -14.10
N ALA A 507 6.25 23.42 -14.95
CA ALA A 507 5.12 23.78 -15.82
C ALA A 507 4.91 22.79 -16.97
N CYS A 508 5.95 22.02 -17.34
CA CYS A 508 5.91 20.98 -18.37
C CYS A 508 5.98 19.58 -17.71
N PRO A 509 4.90 19.05 -17.11
CA PRO A 509 4.91 17.76 -16.44
C PRO A 509 5.09 16.59 -17.44
N PRO A 510 5.55 15.41 -16.97
CA PRO A 510 5.65 14.23 -17.82
C PRO A 510 4.29 13.86 -18.39
N GLN A 511 4.28 13.46 -19.66
CA GLN A 511 3.09 12.89 -20.26
C GLN A 511 2.91 11.46 -19.75
N ILE A 512 1.89 11.24 -18.94
CA ILE A 512 1.48 9.92 -18.53
C ILE A 512 0.59 9.36 -19.63
N GLY A 513 1.06 8.27 -20.28
CA GLY A 513 0.23 7.56 -21.26
C GLY A 513 -1.05 7.11 -20.56
N ARG A 514 -2.19 7.56 -21.04
CA ARG A 514 -3.52 7.14 -20.57
C ARG A 514 -4.16 6.35 -21.71
N THR A 515 -4.83 5.26 -21.34
CA THR A 515 -5.76 4.60 -22.26
C THR A 515 -7.12 5.27 -22.05
N PRO A 516 -7.63 6.08 -23.03
CA PRO A 516 -8.91 6.72 -22.88
C PRO A 516 -9.97 5.69 -22.53
N ALA A 517 -10.66 5.87 -21.43
CA ALA A 517 -11.69 4.95 -21.01
C ALA A 517 -12.95 5.18 -21.86
N CYS A 518 -13.35 4.13 -22.57
CA CYS A 518 -14.65 4.03 -23.18
C CYS A 518 -15.43 2.95 -22.44
N PRO A 519 -16.16 3.30 -21.36
CA PRO A 519 -16.93 2.31 -20.62
C PRO A 519 -17.96 1.67 -21.56
N ALA A 520 -18.03 0.34 -21.53
CA ALA A 520 -19.00 -0.38 -22.33
C ALA A 520 -20.44 -0.02 -21.90
N SER A 521 -21.36 -0.01 -22.84
CA SER A 521 -22.79 0.11 -22.56
C SER A 521 -23.40 -1.10 -21.82
N GLY A 522 -22.59 -2.14 -21.57
CA GLY A 522 -22.95 -3.34 -20.83
C GLY A 522 -22.43 -3.34 -19.40
N SER A 523 -22.96 -4.25 -18.59
CA SER A 523 -22.47 -4.55 -17.24
C SER A 523 -22.22 -6.05 -17.12
N ALA A 524 -21.16 -6.43 -16.39
CA ALA A 524 -21.01 -7.82 -15.98
C ALA A 524 -21.85 -8.06 -14.71
N PRO A 525 -22.47 -9.23 -14.55
CA PRO A 525 -23.18 -9.54 -13.32
C PRO A 525 -22.22 -9.37 -12.13
N SER A 526 -22.65 -8.60 -11.12
CA SER A 526 -22.02 -8.65 -9.81
C SER A 526 -22.02 -10.12 -9.36
N HIS A 527 -20.96 -10.56 -8.66
CA HIS A 527 -20.91 -11.94 -8.18
C HIS A 527 -22.15 -12.19 -7.30
N PRO A 528 -23.11 -13.03 -7.73
CA PRO A 528 -24.35 -13.18 -6.97
C PRO A 528 -24.01 -13.81 -5.63
N ARG A 529 -24.57 -13.25 -4.54
CA ARG A 529 -24.58 -13.92 -3.24
C ARG A 529 -25.12 -15.32 -3.42
N ARG A 530 -24.36 -16.33 -3.04
CA ARG A 530 -24.86 -17.70 -3.02
C ARG A 530 -25.80 -17.83 -1.83
N GLU A 531 -26.98 -18.34 -2.09
CA GLU A 531 -28.02 -18.48 -1.08
C GLU A 531 -27.50 -19.23 0.16
N GLY A 532 -27.72 -18.67 1.35
CA GLY A 532 -27.27 -19.22 2.62
C GLY A 532 -25.75 -19.15 2.89
N GLU A 533 -24.92 -18.63 1.99
CA GLU A 533 -23.49 -18.45 2.25
C GLU A 533 -23.22 -17.06 2.84
N LEU A 534 -22.57 -17.03 4.01
CA LEU A 534 -22.07 -15.79 4.64
C LEU A 534 -20.67 -15.42 4.17
N MET A 535 -19.85 -16.45 3.90
CA MET A 535 -18.45 -16.27 3.54
C MET A 535 -17.90 -17.56 2.93
N ARG A 536 -17.12 -17.43 1.87
CA ARG A 536 -16.32 -18.52 1.29
C ARG A 536 -14.84 -18.12 1.29
N THR A 537 -13.95 -19.07 1.58
CA THR A 537 -12.53 -18.78 1.77
C THR A 537 -11.63 -19.97 1.40
N LYS A 538 -10.44 -19.63 0.90
CA LYS A 538 -9.31 -20.57 0.72
C LYS A 538 -8.76 -21.03 2.08
N TYR A 539 -8.88 -20.21 3.13
CA TYR A 539 -8.50 -20.56 4.48
C TYR A 539 -9.37 -21.69 5.04
N CYS A 540 -8.77 -22.59 5.82
CA CYS A 540 -9.48 -23.70 6.43
C CYS A 540 -9.01 -23.92 7.88
N ILE A 541 -9.90 -23.70 8.84
CA ILE A 541 -9.63 -23.89 10.27
C ILE A 541 -9.08 -25.28 10.57
N LEU A 542 -9.60 -26.32 9.92
CA LEU A 542 -9.16 -27.69 10.15
C LEU A 542 -7.72 -27.91 9.69
N ALA A 543 -7.36 -27.42 8.50
CA ALA A 543 -5.98 -27.52 8.00
C ALA A 543 -5.01 -26.72 8.87
N GLU A 544 -5.43 -25.57 9.36
CA GLU A 544 -4.64 -24.72 10.27
C GLU A 544 -4.31 -25.43 11.59
N ASN A 545 -5.24 -26.27 12.09
CA ASN A 545 -5.11 -27.02 13.35
C ASN A 545 -4.69 -28.49 13.15
N ASP A 546 -4.09 -28.83 12.01
CA ASP A 546 -3.61 -30.19 11.68
C ASP A 546 -4.69 -31.29 11.77
N CYS A 547 -5.96 -30.89 11.48
CA CYS A 547 -7.15 -31.75 11.48
C CYS A 547 -7.85 -31.77 10.11
N CYS A 548 -7.07 -31.74 8.99
CA CYS A 548 -7.64 -31.77 7.64
C CYS A 548 -8.52 -33.02 7.43
N LEU A 549 -9.73 -32.83 6.85
CA LEU A 549 -10.67 -33.92 6.58
C LEU A 549 -10.16 -35.02 5.63
N ARG A 550 -9.08 -34.77 4.91
CA ARG A 550 -8.39 -35.78 4.10
C ARG A 550 -7.65 -36.81 4.95
N THR A 551 -7.39 -36.49 6.24
CA THR A 551 -6.78 -37.40 7.23
C THR A 551 -7.84 -38.07 8.08
N GLU A 552 -7.49 -39.23 8.67
CA GLU A 552 -8.35 -39.94 9.62
C GLU A 552 -8.64 -39.10 10.87
N LYS A 553 -7.60 -38.46 11.43
CA LYS A 553 -7.72 -37.54 12.55
C LYS A 553 -8.74 -36.43 12.29
N GLY A 554 -8.68 -35.81 11.11
CA GLY A 554 -9.61 -34.74 10.74
C GLY A 554 -11.05 -35.22 10.57
N ARG A 555 -11.26 -36.38 9.97
CA ARG A 555 -12.61 -36.98 9.84
C ARG A 555 -13.19 -37.30 11.23
N SER A 556 -12.40 -37.85 12.13
CA SER A 556 -12.82 -38.11 13.52
C SER A 556 -13.13 -36.79 14.27
N PHE A 557 -12.29 -35.77 14.12
CA PHE A 557 -12.46 -34.45 14.75
C PHE A 557 -13.76 -33.75 14.30
N ALA A 558 -14.14 -33.83 13.05
CA ALA A 558 -15.29 -33.15 12.48
C ALA A 558 -16.56 -34.05 12.34
N LYS A 559 -16.56 -35.24 12.91
CA LYS A 559 -17.62 -36.27 12.74
C LYS A 559 -19.03 -35.75 13.03
N ASN A 560 -19.18 -34.85 13.98
CA ASN A 560 -20.49 -34.33 14.43
C ASN A 560 -20.88 -32.99 13.78
N GLY A 561 -20.21 -32.56 12.71
CA GLY A 561 -20.37 -31.20 12.17
C GLY A 561 -19.73 -30.16 13.08
N LEU A 562 -19.39 -29.01 12.53
CA LEU A 562 -18.68 -27.96 13.24
C LEU A 562 -19.34 -26.60 13.11
N PHE A 563 -19.24 -25.80 14.16
CA PHE A 563 -19.78 -24.44 14.23
C PHE A 563 -18.76 -23.52 14.87
N LEU A 564 -18.76 -22.26 14.42
CA LEU A 564 -18.14 -21.17 15.16
C LEU A 564 -19.17 -20.56 16.14
N ARG A 565 -18.77 -20.37 17.39
CA ARG A 565 -19.60 -19.72 18.40
C ARG A 565 -18.96 -18.39 18.81
N ASN A 566 -19.73 -17.31 18.73
CA ASN A 566 -19.34 -15.98 19.21
C ASN A 566 -20.57 -15.27 19.77
N ASN A 567 -20.49 -14.76 20.99
CA ASN A 567 -21.59 -14.05 21.69
C ASN A 567 -22.94 -14.78 21.58
N GLY A 568 -22.95 -16.08 21.80
CA GLY A 568 -24.16 -16.92 21.74
C GLY A 568 -24.65 -17.27 20.33
N LYS A 569 -24.13 -16.64 19.29
CA LYS A 569 -24.45 -16.96 17.90
C LYS A 569 -23.63 -18.17 17.42
N LEU A 570 -24.29 -19.10 16.74
CA LEU A 570 -23.67 -20.27 16.13
C LEU A 570 -23.68 -20.13 14.61
N ILE A 571 -22.52 -20.27 13.99
CA ILE A 571 -22.31 -20.17 12.54
C ILE A 571 -21.87 -21.54 12.03
N PRO A 572 -22.67 -22.24 11.24
CA PRO A 572 -22.32 -23.55 10.69
C PRO A 572 -21.13 -23.46 9.72
N LEU A 573 -20.26 -24.47 9.76
CA LEU A 573 -19.12 -24.62 8.86
C LEU A 573 -19.37 -25.77 7.88
N LYS A 574 -19.10 -25.50 6.59
CA LYS A 574 -19.06 -26.50 5.52
C LYS A 574 -17.65 -26.50 4.92
N PHE A 575 -17.15 -27.68 4.58
CA PHE A 575 -15.82 -27.85 4.01
C PHE A 575 -15.94 -28.46 2.61
N ASP A 576 -15.55 -27.69 1.60
CA ASP A 576 -15.41 -28.15 0.22
C ASP A 576 -13.96 -28.66 0.02
N CYS A 577 -13.74 -29.94 0.36
CA CYS A 577 -12.42 -30.53 0.27
C CYS A 577 -11.94 -30.78 -1.17
N LYS A 578 -12.86 -30.76 -2.17
CA LYS A 578 -12.49 -30.86 -3.59
C LYS A 578 -11.73 -29.61 -4.02
N ASN A 579 -12.29 -28.44 -3.72
CA ASN A 579 -11.72 -27.14 -4.05
C ASN A 579 -10.79 -26.58 -2.93
N CYS A 580 -10.70 -27.31 -1.81
CA CYS A 580 -9.91 -26.90 -0.66
C CYS A 580 -10.38 -25.56 -0.06
N GLU A 581 -11.68 -25.42 0.15
CA GLU A 581 -12.34 -24.21 0.65
C GLU A 581 -13.16 -24.50 1.91
N MET A 582 -13.34 -23.47 2.72
CA MET A 582 -14.24 -23.47 3.87
C MET A 582 -15.35 -22.44 3.64
N VAL A 583 -16.57 -22.79 4.02
CA VAL A 583 -17.74 -21.93 3.87
C VAL A 583 -18.40 -21.74 5.23
N LEU A 584 -18.72 -20.50 5.56
CA LEU A 584 -19.58 -20.14 6.69
C LEU A 584 -21.00 -19.97 6.15
N LEU A 585 -21.96 -20.61 6.82
CA LEU A 585 -23.36 -20.63 6.39
C LEU A 585 -24.26 -19.82 7.34
N GLU A 586 -25.34 -19.29 6.82
CA GLU A 586 -26.46 -18.85 7.65
C GLU A 586 -27.05 -20.05 8.39
N ARG A 587 -27.49 -19.84 9.61
CA ARG A 587 -28.28 -20.85 10.32
C ARG A 587 -29.69 -20.81 9.74
N PRO A 588 -30.26 -21.95 9.30
CA PRO A 588 -31.65 -22.00 8.84
C PRO A 588 -32.66 -21.59 9.93
#